data_475c0c533ef949ad920e34c2e9724d23
#
_entry.id   475c0c533ef949ad920e34c2e9724d23
#
_cell.length_a   1.000
_cell.length_b   1.000
_cell.length_c   1.000
_cell.angle_alpha   90.00
_cell.angle_beta   90.00
_cell.angle_gamma   90.00
#
_symmetry.space_group_name_H-M   'P 1'
#
loop_
_entity.id
_entity.type
_entity.pdbx_description
1 polymer ?
#
loop_
_entity_poly.entity_id
_entity_poly.type
_entity_poly.pdbx_seq_one_letter_code
_entity_poly.pdbx_strand_id
1 'polypeptide(L)'
;MPIGPGLHIEDPSDTSMNLAMSEAARPLYDAVVDFIATEVEPVTREYHDLGAAREDHWGYHPGQIDIIETLKAKAREKGLWNFFLPDAETGEGLSNLDYAYIAAELGKNPIASESLNCSAPDTGNMEVLERIGTPEQKKQWLEPLLNGEIRSAYA
;
A
#
# COMPACT_ATOMS: atom_id res chain seq x y z
N MET A 1 20.73 -39.48 -24.89
CA MET A 1 19.55 -38.95 -24.17
C MET A 1 20.05 -37.99 -23.12
N PRO A 2 19.71 -36.68 -23.15
CA PRO A 2 20.15 -35.76 -22.11
C PRO A 2 19.27 -35.97 -20.89
N ILE A 3 19.92 -36.05 -19.73
CA ILE A 3 19.34 -36.13 -18.42
C ILE A 3 18.66 -34.76 -18.12
N GLY A 4 17.38 -34.79 -17.82
CA GLY A 4 16.62 -33.60 -17.49
C GLY A 4 17.14 -32.90 -16.22
N PRO A 5 16.71 -31.62 -15.97
CA PRO A 5 17.19 -30.87 -14.84
C PRO A 5 16.79 -31.58 -13.53
N GLY A 6 17.81 -31.83 -12.69
CA GLY A 6 17.67 -32.54 -11.43
C GLY A 6 16.67 -31.80 -10.52
N LEU A 7 15.78 -32.57 -9.92
CA LEU A 7 14.98 -32.11 -8.79
C LEU A 7 15.96 -31.60 -7.72
N HIS A 8 15.91 -30.31 -7.43
CA HIS A 8 16.49 -29.78 -6.20
C HIS A 8 15.68 -30.34 -5.04
N ILE A 9 16.21 -31.38 -4.38
CA ILE A 9 15.67 -31.83 -3.09
C ILE A 9 16.23 -30.81 -2.10
N GLU A 10 15.34 -29.97 -1.56
CA GLU A 10 15.68 -29.10 -0.45
C GLU A 10 16.14 -29.98 0.74
N ASP A 11 17.31 -29.62 1.29
CA ASP A 11 17.86 -30.32 2.46
C ASP A 11 16.93 -30.07 3.67
N PRO A 12 16.26 -31.08 4.22
CA PRO A 12 15.36 -30.90 5.36
C PRO A 12 16.07 -30.44 6.64
N SER A 13 17.40 -30.34 6.64
CA SER A 13 18.18 -29.78 7.74
C SER A 13 18.44 -28.28 7.60
N ASP A 14 18.14 -27.66 6.43
CA ASP A 14 18.26 -26.21 6.25
C ASP A 14 17.06 -25.52 6.95
N THR A 15 17.28 -25.14 8.20
CA THR A 15 16.36 -24.32 8.99
C THR A 15 16.60 -22.82 8.80
N SER A 16 17.38 -22.43 7.82
CA SER A 16 17.61 -21.02 7.53
C SER A 16 16.31 -20.39 7.04
N MET A 17 15.85 -19.37 7.77
CA MET A 17 14.68 -18.58 7.40
C MET A 17 15.07 -17.65 6.24
N ASN A 18 14.51 -17.87 5.06
CA ASN A 18 14.71 -16.95 3.93
C ASN A 18 13.80 -15.73 4.11
N LEU A 19 14.39 -14.59 4.46
CA LEU A 19 13.70 -13.31 4.61
C LEU A 19 13.84 -12.41 3.37
N ALA A 20 14.31 -12.93 2.25
CA ALA A 20 14.38 -12.16 1.01
C ALA A 20 12.98 -11.90 0.42
N MET A 21 12.80 -10.73 -0.18
CA MET A 21 11.62 -10.44 -0.99
C MET A 21 11.54 -11.40 -2.18
N SER A 22 10.34 -11.85 -2.53
CA SER A 22 10.13 -12.72 -3.68
C SER A 22 10.43 -11.99 -5.01
N GLU A 23 10.85 -12.75 -6.02
CA GLU A 23 11.02 -12.22 -7.37
C GLU A 23 9.69 -11.72 -7.97
N ALA A 24 8.57 -12.31 -7.57
CA ALA A 24 7.24 -11.92 -8.03
C ALA A 24 6.83 -10.52 -7.52
N ALA A 25 7.25 -10.13 -6.32
CA ALA A 25 6.95 -8.83 -5.75
C ALA A 25 7.86 -7.70 -6.27
N ARG A 26 9.01 -8.04 -6.88
CA ARG A 26 10.01 -7.07 -7.32
C ARG A 26 9.45 -5.99 -8.26
N PRO A 27 8.68 -6.30 -9.30
CA PRO A 27 8.15 -5.28 -10.21
C PRO A 27 7.26 -4.26 -9.50
N LEU A 28 6.41 -4.70 -8.57
CA LEU A 28 5.55 -3.81 -7.79
C LEU A 28 6.37 -2.94 -6.84
N TYR A 29 7.34 -3.54 -6.13
CA TYR A 29 8.25 -2.80 -5.28
C TYR A 29 8.97 -1.68 -6.05
N ASP A 30 9.57 -2.00 -7.20
CA ASP A 30 10.30 -1.04 -8.03
C ASP A 30 9.35 0.08 -8.53
N ALA A 31 8.12 -0.26 -8.91
CA ALA A 31 7.12 0.72 -9.33
C ALA A 31 6.68 1.66 -8.19
N VAL A 32 6.55 1.14 -6.96
CA VAL A 32 6.24 1.97 -5.77
C VAL A 32 7.41 2.89 -5.45
N VAL A 33 8.64 2.41 -5.48
CA VAL A 33 9.84 3.24 -5.25
C VAL A 33 9.92 4.36 -6.29
N ASP A 34 9.70 4.04 -7.57
CA ASP A 34 9.69 5.04 -8.65
C ASP A 34 8.56 6.07 -8.44
N PHE A 35 7.37 5.63 -8.09
CA PHE A 35 6.23 6.52 -7.79
C PHE A 35 6.55 7.48 -6.64
N ILE A 36 7.14 6.99 -5.57
CA ILE A 36 7.53 7.83 -4.44
C ILE A 36 8.53 8.90 -4.91
N ALA A 37 9.57 8.51 -5.62
CA ALA A 37 10.63 9.40 -6.04
C ALA A 37 10.15 10.45 -7.07
N THR A 38 9.28 10.06 -8.00
CA THR A 38 8.88 10.91 -9.13
C THR A 38 7.63 11.74 -8.88
N GLU A 39 6.70 11.25 -8.04
CA GLU A 39 5.41 11.90 -7.84
C GLU A 39 5.24 12.44 -6.41
N VAL A 40 5.65 11.67 -5.40
CA VAL A 40 5.40 12.02 -3.98
C VAL A 40 6.45 12.98 -3.43
N GLU A 41 7.73 12.67 -3.58
CA GLU A 41 8.81 13.50 -3.05
C GLU A 41 8.80 14.94 -3.57
N PRO A 42 8.54 15.20 -4.88
CA PRO A 42 8.54 16.58 -5.39
C PRO A 42 7.51 17.49 -4.73
N VAL A 43 6.40 16.97 -4.23
CA VAL A 43 5.31 17.75 -3.61
C VAL A 43 5.31 17.70 -2.09
N THR A 44 6.15 16.87 -1.49
CA THR A 44 6.18 16.67 -0.03
C THR A 44 6.46 17.96 0.73
N ARG A 45 7.38 18.77 0.25
CA ARG A 45 7.69 20.05 0.89
C ARG A 45 6.53 21.02 0.86
N GLU A 46 5.90 21.18 -0.30
CA GLU A 46 4.71 22.02 -0.45
C GLU A 46 3.58 21.57 0.46
N TYR A 47 3.33 20.26 0.54
CA TYR A 47 2.35 19.68 1.46
C TYR A 47 2.60 20.08 2.92
N HIS A 48 3.85 20.04 3.38
CA HIS A 48 4.22 20.45 4.73
C HIS A 48 4.08 21.96 4.95
N ASP A 49 4.51 22.78 4.00
CA ASP A 49 4.43 24.23 4.09
C ASP A 49 2.97 24.70 4.17
N LEU A 50 2.07 24.09 3.39
CA LEU A 50 0.62 24.30 3.47
C LEU A 50 0.04 23.86 4.82
N GLY A 51 0.47 22.72 5.33
CA GLY A 51 0.07 22.24 6.65
C GLY A 51 0.51 23.17 7.79
N ALA A 52 1.65 23.78 7.67
CA ALA A 52 2.13 24.77 8.65
C ALA A 52 1.34 26.10 8.59
N ALA A 53 0.81 26.44 7.42
CA ALA A 53 0.04 27.67 7.20
C ALA A 53 -1.45 27.54 7.54
N ARG A 54 -1.95 26.33 7.91
CA ARG A 54 -3.37 26.13 8.22
C ARG A 54 -3.80 26.91 9.47
N GLU A 55 -5.00 27.47 9.43
CA GLU A 55 -5.59 28.18 10.57
C GLU A 55 -6.19 27.22 11.61
N ASP A 56 -6.81 26.12 11.13
CA ASP A 56 -7.38 25.07 11.98
C ASP A 56 -6.37 23.94 12.16
N HIS A 57 -5.90 23.74 13.40
CA HIS A 57 -4.97 22.65 13.74
C HIS A 57 -5.55 21.25 13.62
N TRP A 58 -6.88 21.10 13.59
CA TRP A 58 -7.59 19.83 13.50
C TRP A 58 -7.99 19.46 12.06
N GLY A 59 -7.89 20.43 11.15
CA GLY A 59 -8.21 20.25 9.74
C GLY A 59 -6.98 20.19 8.83
N TYR A 60 -7.24 19.96 7.57
CA TYR A 60 -6.25 20.06 6.49
C TYR A 60 -6.39 21.41 5.78
N HIS A 61 -5.27 21.95 5.33
CA HIS A 61 -5.32 23.05 4.36
C HIS A 61 -5.88 22.51 3.03
N PRO A 62 -6.77 23.24 2.32
CA PRO A 62 -7.36 22.79 1.06
C PRO A 62 -6.30 22.30 0.05
N GLY A 63 -5.20 23.00 -0.12
CA GLY A 63 -4.11 22.59 -1.00
C GLY A 63 -3.43 21.26 -0.58
N GLN A 64 -3.46 20.88 0.70
CA GLN A 64 -2.99 19.55 1.11
C GLN A 64 -3.92 18.46 0.58
N ILE A 65 -5.24 18.70 0.62
CA ILE A 65 -6.23 17.77 0.08
C ILE A 65 -6.03 17.63 -1.43
N ASP A 66 -5.87 18.74 -2.15
CA ASP A 66 -5.65 18.74 -3.61
C ASP A 66 -4.39 17.94 -3.99
N ILE A 67 -3.30 18.09 -3.25
CA ILE A 67 -2.07 17.30 -3.46
C ILE A 67 -2.35 15.82 -3.27
N ILE A 68 -2.97 15.42 -2.15
CA ILE A 68 -3.24 14.00 -1.88
C ILE A 68 -4.18 13.40 -2.92
N GLU A 69 -5.26 14.07 -3.29
CA GLU A 69 -6.20 13.57 -4.30
C GLU A 69 -5.55 13.46 -5.69
N THR A 70 -4.64 14.39 -6.02
CA THR A 70 -3.85 14.30 -7.26
C THR A 70 -2.94 13.08 -7.25
N LEU A 71 -2.23 12.81 -6.15
CA LEU A 71 -1.38 11.64 -6.01
C LEU A 71 -2.19 10.33 -6.05
N LYS A 72 -3.34 10.29 -5.39
CA LYS A 72 -4.27 9.13 -5.43
C LYS A 72 -4.75 8.85 -6.86
N ALA A 73 -5.09 9.88 -7.61
CA ALA A 73 -5.49 9.72 -9.01
C ALA A 73 -4.37 9.11 -9.86
N LYS A 74 -3.14 9.63 -9.73
CA LYS A 74 -1.96 9.09 -10.42
C LYS A 74 -1.64 7.65 -10.00
N ALA A 75 -1.78 7.33 -8.71
CA ALA A 75 -1.57 5.98 -8.19
C ALA A 75 -2.55 4.97 -8.82
N ARG A 76 -3.84 5.33 -8.89
CA ARG A 76 -4.87 4.50 -9.56
C ARG A 76 -4.57 4.31 -11.05
N GLU A 77 -4.19 5.37 -11.76
CA GLU A 77 -3.84 5.31 -13.18
C GLU A 77 -2.66 4.36 -13.45
N LYS A 78 -1.70 4.30 -12.51
CA LYS A 78 -0.54 3.40 -12.59
C LYS A 78 -0.81 2.00 -12.04
N GLY A 79 -2.02 1.69 -11.52
CA GLY A 79 -2.36 0.42 -10.89
C GLY A 79 -1.72 0.22 -9.52
N LEU A 80 -1.23 1.28 -8.88
CA LEU A 80 -0.60 1.25 -7.56
C LEU A 80 -1.63 1.61 -6.47
N TRP A 81 -2.62 0.72 -6.27
CA TRP A 81 -3.75 0.99 -5.39
C TRP A 81 -4.16 -0.26 -4.62
N ASN A 82 -4.34 -0.17 -3.29
CA ASN A 82 -4.82 -1.26 -2.44
C ASN A 82 -3.97 -2.55 -2.45
N PHE A 83 -2.75 -2.52 -2.92
CA PHE A 83 -1.90 -3.70 -3.09
C PHE A 83 -1.50 -4.38 -1.78
N PHE A 84 -1.78 -3.77 -0.63
CA PHE A 84 -1.55 -4.37 0.71
C PHE A 84 -2.50 -5.53 1.00
N LEU A 85 -3.67 -5.59 0.35
CA LEU A 85 -4.64 -6.66 0.57
C LEU A 85 -4.05 -8.00 0.14
N PRO A 86 -4.13 -9.04 1.02
CA PRO A 86 -3.46 -10.31 0.79
C PRO A 86 -4.17 -11.19 -0.25
N ASP A 87 -5.44 -10.92 -0.55
CA ASP A 87 -6.19 -11.65 -1.56
C ASP A 87 -5.85 -11.11 -2.96
N ALA A 88 -5.56 -12.02 -3.90
CA ALA A 88 -5.24 -11.66 -5.28
C ALA A 88 -6.45 -11.16 -6.09
N GLU A 89 -7.69 -11.37 -5.60
CA GLU A 89 -8.90 -10.83 -6.24
C GLU A 89 -9.12 -9.36 -5.89
N THR A 90 -8.65 -8.91 -4.71
CA THR A 90 -8.85 -7.56 -4.19
C THR A 90 -7.56 -6.75 -4.06
N GLY A 91 -6.42 -7.42 -3.99
CA GLY A 91 -5.07 -6.87 -3.92
C GLY A 91 -4.14 -7.58 -4.92
N GLU A 92 -2.86 -7.66 -4.60
CA GLU A 92 -1.81 -8.27 -5.44
C GLU A 92 -1.39 -9.67 -4.96
N GLY A 93 -2.03 -10.22 -3.92
CA GLY A 93 -1.68 -11.52 -3.36
C GLY A 93 -0.28 -11.58 -2.74
N LEU A 94 0.23 -10.46 -2.25
CA LEU A 94 1.56 -10.38 -1.63
C LEU A 94 1.61 -11.18 -0.33
N SER A 95 2.74 -11.82 -0.07
CA SER A 95 3.04 -12.28 1.27
C SER A 95 3.25 -11.09 2.22
N ASN A 96 3.04 -11.30 3.53
CA ASN A 96 3.35 -10.27 4.53
C ASN A 96 4.83 -9.83 4.46
N LEU A 97 5.72 -10.75 4.09
CA LEU A 97 7.14 -10.45 3.93
C LEU A 97 7.39 -9.53 2.74
N ASP A 98 6.77 -9.81 1.60
CA ASP A 98 6.89 -8.96 0.42
C ASP A 98 6.33 -7.57 0.67
N TYR A 99 5.15 -7.50 1.29
CA TYR A 99 4.56 -6.21 1.65
C TYR A 99 5.40 -5.42 2.67
N ALA A 100 6.10 -6.10 3.59
CA ALA A 100 6.96 -5.42 4.57
C ALA A 100 8.09 -4.60 3.90
N TYR A 101 8.65 -5.06 2.80
CA TYR A 101 9.63 -4.29 2.03
C TYR A 101 9.00 -3.03 1.43
N ILE A 102 7.82 -3.15 0.85
CA ILE A 102 7.09 -2.00 0.28
C ILE A 102 6.69 -1.03 1.39
N ALA A 103 6.16 -1.53 2.51
CA ALA A 103 5.77 -0.72 3.66
C ALA A 103 6.97 0.07 4.24
N ALA A 104 8.17 -0.51 4.23
CA ALA A 104 9.38 0.19 4.64
C ALA A 104 9.72 1.38 3.73
N GLU A 105 9.50 1.27 2.42
CA GLU A 105 9.66 2.40 1.49
C GLU A 105 8.58 3.47 1.70
N LEU A 106 7.32 3.05 1.84
CA LEU A 106 6.21 3.97 2.12
C LEU A 106 6.44 4.77 3.41
N GLY A 107 7.02 4.13 4.44
CA GLY A 107 7.31 4.77 5.73
C GLY A 107 8.39 5.84 5.69
N LYS A 108 9.17 5.95 4.62
CA LYS A 108 10.20 6.98 4.47
C LYS A 108 9.62 8.36 4.15
N ASN A 109 8.41 8.42 3.64
CA ASN A 109 7.74 9.66 3.28
C ASN A 109 6.35 9.74 3.94
N PRO A 110 6.02 10.84 4.64
CA PRO A 110 4.82 10.94 5.47
C PRO A 110 3.49 10.87 4.70
N ILE A 111 3.49 11.14 3.40
CA ILE A 111 2.28 11.11 2.58
C ILE A 111 2.24 9.96 1.57
N ALA A 112 3.29 9.15 1.48
CA ALA A 112 3.36 8.06 0.50
C ALA A 112 2.28 6.98 0.73
N SER A 113 2.11 6.51 1.97
CA SER A 113 1.09 5.50 2.29
C SER A 113 -0.32 5.99 1.96
N GLU A 114 -0.62 7.24 2.27
CA GLU A 114 -1.92 7.85 1.97
C GLU A 114 -2.19 7.92 0.48
N SER A 115 -1.18 8.28 -0.30
CA SER A 115 -1.28 8.42 -1.76
C SER A 115 -1.63 7.11 -2.48
N LEU A 116 -1.35 5.96 -1.87
CA LEU A 116 -1.54 4.62 -2.43
C LEU A 116 -2.66 3.84 -1.75
N ASN A 117 -3.44 4.50 -0.88
CA ASN A 117 -4.47 3.91 -0.02
C ASN A 117 -3.95 2.80 0.90
N CYS A 118 -2.71 2.93 1.34
CA CYS A 118 -2.00 1.99 2.21
C CYS A 118 -1.77 2.55 3.63
N SER A 119 -2.55 3.54 4.06
CA SER A 119 -2.43 4.17 5.38
C SER A 119 -3.14 3.39 6.47
N ALA A 120 -2.52 3.29 7.63
CA ALA A 120 -3.21 2.86 8.84
C ALA A 120 -4.11 4.00 9.40
N PRO A 121 -5.26 3.67 10.02
CA PRO A 121 -5.78 2.34 10.35
C PRO A 121 -6.61 1.70 9.22
N ASP A 122 -6.80 2.37 8.08
CA ASP A 122 -7.68 1.90 7.01
C ASP A 122 -7.30 0.52 6.50
N THR A 123 -5.99 0.23 6.31
CA THR A 123 -5.51 -1.07 5.85
C THR A 123 -6.00 -2.21 6.75
N GLY A 124 -5.81 -2.12 8.06
CA GLY A 124 -6.25 -3.14 9.00
C GLY A 124 -7.78 -3.28 9.03
N ASN A 125 -8.51 -2.17 8.98
CA ASN A 125 -9.98 -2.18 8.97
C ASN A 125 -10.52 -2.76 7.66
N MET A 126 -9.90 -2.49 6.51
CA MET A 126 -10.25 -3.10 5.23
C MET A 126 -10.00 -4.61 5.24
N GLU A 127 -8.87 -5.08 5.76
CA GLU A 127 -8.60 -6.53 5.90
C GLU A 127 -9.62 -7.22 6.80
N VAL A 128 -10.01 -6.61 7.92
CA VAL A 128 -11.05 -7.16 8.80
C VAL A 128 -12.38 -7.26 8.07
N LEU A 129 -12.81 -6.19 7.42
CA LEU A 129 -14.06 -6.17 6.64
C LEU A 129 -14.04 -7.18 5.50
N GLU A 130 -12.91 -7.31 4.81
CA GLU A 130 -12.76 -8.27 3.72
C GLU A 130 -12.93 -9.71 4.21
N ARG A 131 -12.29 -10.07 5.32
CA ARG A 131 -12.26 -11.45 5.82
C ARG A 131 -13.57 -11.87 6.51
N ILE A 132 -14.15 -11.00 7.31
CA ILE A 132 -15.27 -11.36 8.21
C ILE A 132 -16.50 -10.47 8.10
N GLY A 133 -16.46 -9.41 7.28
CA GLY A 133 -17.61 -8.54 7.05
C GLY A 133 -18.76 -9.28 6.34
N THR A 134 -20.01 -8.99 6.74
CA THR A 134 -21.18 -9.44 5.97
C THR A 134 -21.24 -8.72 4.62
N PRO A 135 -21.99 -9.24 3.61
CA PRO A 135 -22.15 -8.55 2.33
C PRO A 135 -22.61 -7.10 2.48
N GLU A 136 -23.52 -6.82 3.43
CA GLU A 136 -24.04 -5.49 3.70
C GLU A 136 -22.94 -4.58 4.28
N GLN A 137 -22.13 -5.09 5.22
CA GLN A 137 -21.01 -4.36 5.81
C GLN A 137 -19.92 -4.07 4.77
N LYS A 138 -19.61 -5.05 3.91
CA LYS A 138 -18.66 -4.85 2.80
C LYS A 138 -19.13 -3.75 1.86
N LYS A 139 -20.38 -3.80 1.45
CA LYS A 139 -20.96 -2.77 0.58
C LYS A 139 -20.99 -1.39 1.24
N GLN A 140 -21.31 -1.34 2.53
CA GLN A 140 -21.47 -0.08 3.26
C GLN A 140 -20.14 0.57 3.62
N TRP A 141 -19.11 -0.23 3.95
CA TRP A 141 -17.87 0.27 4.53
C TRP A 141 -16.62 -0.11 3.72
N LEU A 142 -16.50 -1.37 3.29
CA LEU A 142 -15.30 -1.81 2.57
C LEU A 142 -15.19 -1.18 1.19
N GLU A 143 -16.24 -1.21 0.38
CA GLU A 143 -16.22 -0.64 -0.96
C GLU A 143 -15.83 0.85 -0.95
N PRO A 144 -16.43 1.73 -0.12
CA PRO A 144 -16.00 3.13 -0.05
C PRO A 144 -14.58 3.32 0.48
N LEU A 145 -14.09 2.46 1.40
CA LEU A 145 -12.71 2.48 1.87
C LEU A 145 -11.74 2.08 0.74
N LEU A 146 -12.04 1.00 0.02
CA LEU A 146 -11.25 0.56 -1.14
C LEU A 146 -11.20 1.63 -2.23
N ASN A 147 -12.28 2.38 -2.42
CA ASN A 147 -12.33 3.50 -3.34
C ASN A 147 -11.61 4.76 -2.81
N GLY A 148 -11.22 4.78 -1.54
CA GLY A 148 -10.63 5.96 -0.91
C GLY A 148 -11.62 7.12 -0.73
N GLU A 149 -12.92 6.85 -0.73
CA GLU A 149 -14.01 7.83 -0.57
C GLU A 149 -14.22 8.21 0.89
N ILE A 150 -13.93 7.29 1.79
CA ILE A 150 -14.01 7.49 3.24
C ILE A 150 -12.72 7.04 3.93
N ARG A 151 -12.56 7.49 5.16
CA ARG A 151 -11.50 7.05 6.06
C ARG A 151 -12.11 6.35 7.27
N SER A 152 -11.33 5.53 7.92
CA SER A 152 -11.71 4.84 9.13
C SER A 152 -10.90 5.29 10.34
N ALA A 153 -11.37 4.93 11.53
CA ALA A 153 -10.67 5.14 12.77
C ALA A 153 -10.77 3.89 13.63
N TYR A 154 -9.79 3.69 14.48
CA TYR A 154 -9.81 2.66 15.52
C TYR A 154 -9.91 3.36 16.88
N ALA A 155 -10.99 3.09 17.60
CA ALA A 155 -11.27 3.68 18.90
C ALA A 155 -11.45 2.61 19.97
#